data_00ea6f40e78a384caacd47559e5b7cea
#
_entry.id   00ea6f40e78a384caacd47559e5b7cea
#
_cell.length_a   1.000
_cell.length_b   1.000
_cell.length_c   1.000
_cell.angle_alpha   90.00
_cell.angle_beta   90.00
_cell.angle_gamma   90.00
#
_symmetry.space_group_name_H-M   'P 1'
#
loop_
_entity.id
_entity.type
_entity.pdbx_description
1 polymer ?
#
loop_
_entity_poly.entity_id
_entity_poly.type
_entity_poly.pdbx_seq_one_letter_code
_entity_poly.pdbx_strand_id
1 'polypeptide(L)'
;MTRRLTPISVFEGFILNSGGTTAKLYVVLIFLWGVSGRFLLSTFLLGEIIMINVELKGGVIREYDDNITAAEVAKSIGAGLYKSVCAAKIDGALCDLRTPLTKDCKLELLTFDDEEGKKAFWHTTSHILAQAVKRVFPQAKFAIGPAIDDGFYYDFDVEKAFTPEDIEKIEKEMKAIVKSGLEIERFELEPQKAIDMLNEMGEPYKVELASEHADKGEPISFYKQGDFTDLCAGPHLMSVAPVKAIKLTNCTGAYWRGDAKNAQLCRVYGISFPKASMLEEYLVMQEEALKRDHNKLGRELELFTTSPLIGQGLPIMLPKGARVIQLLQRFVEDLEQANGWQLTKTPLMAKSDLYKLSGHWGHYKDGMFVLGDEEKDDEVFALRPMTCPFQYQAYLNRGRSYRDLPMRLNETSTLFRNEASGEMHGLIRVRQFTISEGHLMCTPEQLEDEFKHCLELAIYCLKTLGLYEDVSYRFSQ
;
A
#
# COMPACT_ATOMS: atom_id res chain seq x y z
N MET A 1 -21.24 53.38 40.27
CA MET A 1 -20.91 54.15 39.03
C MET A 1 -20.63 53.19 37.92
N THR A 2 -21.66 52.95 37.09
CA THR A 2 -21.65 52.07 35.95
C THR A 2 -20.87 52.68 34.80
N ARG A 3 -19.74 52.08 34.43
CA ARG A 3 -18.98 52.48 33.21
C ARG A 3 -19.77 52.01 31.97
N ARG A 4 -20.24 52.94 31.16
CA ARG A 4 -20.78 52.63 29.83
C ARG A 4 -19.60 52.49 28.87
N LEU A 5 -19.42 51.29 28.31
CA LEU A 5 -18.58 51.03 27.14
C LEU A 5 -19.32 51.53 25.89
N THR A 6 -18.72 52.41 25.13
CA THR A 6 -19.22 52.88 23.83
C THR A 6 -18.69 51.96 22.69
N PRO A 7 -19.34 51.93 21.53
CA PRO A 7 -19.18 50.86 20.55
C PRO A 7 -17.76 50.76 19.95
N ILE A 8 -17.32 49.54 19.77
CA ILE A 8 -16.11 49.15 19.03
C ILE A 8 -16.43 49.25 17.54
N SER A 9 -15.71 50.10 16.82
CA SER A 9 -15.80 50.16 15.35
C SER A 9 -14.60 49.41 14.76
N VAL A 10 -14.85 48.40 13.97
CA VAL A 10 -13.86 47.64 13.20
C VAL A 10 -13.87 48.17 11.77
N PHE A 11 -12.72 48.61 11.26
CA PHE A 11 -12.55 48.97 9.86
C PHE A 11 -11.75 47.88 9.13
N GLU A 12 -12.29 47.38 8.05
CA GLU A 12 -11.61 46.47 7.12
C GLU A 12 -10.95 47.31 6.00
N GLY A 13 -9.64 47.09 5.78
CA GLY A 13 -8.92 47.70 4.67
C GLY A 13 -8.13 46.64 3.90
N PHE A 14 -8.10 46.75 2.58
CA PHE A 14 -7.29 45.90 1.72
C PHE A 14 -6.00 46.63 1.34
N ILE A 15 -4.86 45.96 1.48
CA ILE A 15 -3.58 46.45 0.95
C ILE A 15 -3.09 45.40 -0.05
N LEU A 16 -2.87 45.82 -1.30
CA LEU A 16 -2.19 45.02 -2.30
C LEU A 16 -0.69 45.12 -2.13
N ASN A 17 -0.03 44.04 -1.81
CA ASN A 17 1.42 43.97 -1.78
C ASN A 17 1.95 43.62 -3.18
N SER A 18 3.12 44.10 -3.56
CA SER A 18 3.73 43.99 -4.91
C SER A 18 4.09 42.56 -5.35
N GLY A 19 3.66 41.51 -4.58
CA GLY A 19 3.88 40.09 -4.89
C GLY A 19 2.60 39.28 -5.15
N GLY A 20 1.43 39.93 -5.28
CA GLY A 20 0.19 39.19 -5.66
C GLY A 20 -0.56 38.52 -4.49
N THR A 21 -0.08 38.62 -3.27
CA THR A 21 -0.75 38.11 -2.07
C THR A 21 -1.66 39.17 -1.46
N THR A 22 -2.93 38.87 -1.23
CA THR A 22 -3.90 39.81 -0.63
C THR A 22 -3.84 39.69 0.88
N ALA A 23 -3.43 40.77 1.59
CA ALA A 23 -3.46 40.81 3.04
C ALA A 23 -4.65 41.66 3.52
N LYS A 24 -5.40 41.17 4.50
CA LYS A 24 -6.48 41.89 5.18
C LYS A 24 -5.91 42.54 6.45
N LEU A 25 -6.00 43.89 6.54
CA LEU A 25 -5.59 44.63 7.72
C LEU A 25 -6.82 44.94 8.56
N TYR A 26 -6.88 44.39 9.78
CA TYR A 26 -7.90 44.76 10.76
C TYR A 26 -7.36 45.82 11.72
N VAL A 27 -7.99 46.96 11.72
CA VAL A 27 -7.69 48.06 12.68
C VAL A 27 -8.81 48.15 13.70
N VAL A 28 -8.54 47.78 14.95
CA VAL A 28 -9.49 47.96 16.07
C VAL A 28 -9.24 49.28 16.74
N LEU A 29 -10.17 50.20 16.56
CA LEU A 29 -10.19 51.47 17.25
C LEU A 29 -10.96 51.37 18.57
N ILE A 30 -10.26 51.36 19.71
CA ILE A 30 -10.89 51.35 21.03
C ILE A 30 -10.94 52.80 21.54
N PHE A 31 -12.13 53.35 21.67
CA PHE A 31 -12.37 54.66 22.28
C PHE A 31 -12.55 54.46 23.80
N LEU A 32 -11.59 54.95 24.60
CA LEU A 32 -11.69 54.94 26.04
C LEU A 32 -11.99 56.37 26.52
N TRP A 33 -13.07 56.54 27.30
CA TRP A 33 -13.39 57.80 27.97
C TRP A 33 -12.56 57.91 29.25
N GLY A 34 -11.59 58.79 29.25
CA GLY A 34 -10.77 59.06 30.43
C GLY A 34 -11.44 59.99 31.44
N VAL A 35 -11.08 59.84 32.71
CA VAL A 35 -11.61 60.63 33.83
C VAL A 35 -11.33 62.19 33.71
N SER A 36 -10.50 62.58 32.76
CA SER A 36 -10.12 63.98 32.46
C SER A 36 -10.84 64.58 31.23
N GLY A 37 -11.83 63.90 30.67
CA GLY A 37 -12.61 64.40 29.50
C GLY A 37 -11.85 64.43 28.16
N ARG A 38 -10.70 63.73 28.05
CA ARG A 38 -9.92 63.63 26.82
C ARG A 38 -10.10 62.24 26.25
N PHE A 39 -10.28 62.14 24.88
CA PHE A 39 -10.27 60.88 24.14
C PHE A 39 -8.84 60.37 24.01
N LEU A 40 -8.59 59.17 24.47
CA LEU A 40 -7.37 58.42 24.14
C LEU A 40 -7.68 57.46 23.02
N LEU A 41 -7.07 57.68 21.86
CA LEU A 41 -7.13 56.76 20.71
C LEU A 41 -5.99 55.76 20.86
N SER A 42 -6.30 54.52 21.15
CA SER A 42 -5.31 53.44 21.10
C SER A 42 -5.56 52.58 19.85
N THR A 43 -4.61 52.59 18.94
CA THR A 43 -4.64 51.77 17.72
C THR A 43 -3.86 50.49 18.03
N PHE A 44 -4.54 49.36 18.02
CA PHE A 44 -3.89 48.04 18.00
C PHE A 44 -3.84 47.55 16.57
N LEU A 45 -2.64 47.42 16.03
CA LEU A 45 -2.39 46.65 14.83
C LEU A 45 -2.54 45.16 15.22
N LEU A 46 -3.66 44.51 14.83
CA LEU A 46 -3.74 43.08 14.73
C LEU A 46 -2.97 42.70 13.47
N GLY A 47 -2.02 41.78 13.58
CA GLY A 47 -1.10 41.41 12.50
C GLY A 47 -1.74 41.15 11.14
N GLU A 48 -0.95 41.27 10.10
CA GLU A 48 -1.36 40.98 8.73
C GLU A 48 -1.86 39.51 8.63
N ILE A 49 -3.12 39.33 8.27
CA ILE A 49 -3.64 37.99 7.91
C ILE A 49 -3.32 37.78 6.42
N ILE A 50 -2.41 36.85 6.17
CA ILE A 50 -2.03 36.46 4.82
C ILE A 50 -3.12 35.48 4.34
N MET A 51 -3.71 35.77 3.18
CA MET A 51 -4.70 34.87 2.54
C MET A 51 -3.99 33.97 1.55
N ILE A 52 -4.37 32.70 1.52
CA ILE A 52 -3.88 31.71 0.57
C ILE A 52 -5.03 31.17 -0.29
N ASN A 53 -4.72 30.82 -1.53
CA ASN A 53 -5.65 30.18 -2.45
C ASN A 53 -5.48 28.67 -2.39
N VAL A 54 -6.54 27.96 -2.03
CA VAL A 54 -6.55 26.51 -2.00
C VAL A 54 -7.42 25.99 -3.14
N GLU A 55 -6.77 25.31 -4.11
CA GLU A 55 -7.45 24.62 -5.19
C GLU A 55 -7.92 23.25 -4.70
N LEU A 56 -9.24 23.03 -4.73
CA LEU A 56 -9.89 21.79 -4.34
C LEU A 56 -10.17 20.90 -5.56
N LYS A 57 -10.55 19.65 -5.31
CA LYS A 57 -10.95 18.67 -6.34
C LYS A 57 -12.00 19.29 -7.28
N GLY A 58 -11.74 19.21 -8.59
CA GLY A 58 -12.61 19.82 -9.63
C GLY A 58 -12.23 21.25 -10.00
N GLY A 59 -11.09 21.79 -9.55
CA GLY A 59 -10.57 23.12 -9.91
C GLY A 59 -11.26 24.28 -9.18
N VAL A 60 -11.97 24.01 -8.09
CA VAL A 60 -12.61 25.04 -7.27
C VAL A 60 -11.57 25.69 -6.36
N ILE A 61 -11.35 26.99 -6.53
CA ILE A 61 -10.41 27.77 -5.69
C ILE A 61 -11.21 28.44 -4.58
N ARG A 62 -10.70 28.35 -3.33
CA ARG A 62 -11.21 29.07 -2.16
C ARG A 62 -10.08 29.78 -1.44
N GLU A 63 -10.36 30.95 -0.93
CA GLU A 63 -9.45 31.72 -0.10
C GLU A 63 -9.59 31.30 1.38
N TYR A 64 -8.47 31.12 2.05
CA TYR A 64 -8.39 30.83 3.48
C TYR A 64 -7.27 31.64 4.14
N ASP A 65 -7.35 31.81 5.45
CA ASP A 65 -6.25 32.34 6.22
C ASP A 65 -5.04 31.41 6.13
N ASP A 66 -3.82 31.96 6.13
CA ASP A 66 -2.60 31.15 6.20
C ASP A 66 -2.56 30.32 7.48
N ASN A 67 -1.82 29.22 7.45
CA ASN A 67 -1.76 28.23 8.52
C ASN A 67 -3.08 27.47 8.82
N ILE A 68 -4.14 27.63 7.99
CA ILE A 68 -5.31 26.75 8.09
C ILE A 68 -4.89 25.29 7.84
N THR A 69 -5.47 24.37 8.58
CA THR A 69 -5.18 22.92 8.41
C THR A 69 -6.11 22.28 7.38
N ALA A 70 -5.67 21.17 6.77
CA ALA A 70 -6.51 20.38 5.87
C ALA A 70 -7.83 19.92 6.53
N ALA A 71 -7.80 19.63 7.84
CA ALA A 71 -8.97 19.31 8.64
C ALA A 71 -9.98 20.47 8.73
N GLU A 72 -9.49 21.69 8.94
CA GLU A 72 -10.34 22.88 9.01
C GLU A 72 -10.92 23.23 7.64
N VAL A 73 -10.17 23.06 6.55
CA VAL A 73 -10.71 23.16 5.19
C VAL A 73 -11.82 22.16 4.98
N ALA A 74 -11.62 20.88 5.35
CA ALA A 74 -12.67 19.85 5.24
C ALA A 74 -13.93 20.23 6.05
N LYS A 75 -13.76 20.81 7.25
CA LYS A 75 -14.84 21.29 8.12
C LYS A 75 -15.60 22.46 7.50
N SER A 76 -14.90 23.39 6.82
CA SER A 76 -15.52 24.54 6.13
C SER A 76 -16.34 24.11 4.93
N ILE A 77 -15.98 23.02 4.27
CA ILE A 77 -16.74 22.45 3.14
C ILE A 77 -18.02 21.77 3.62
N GLY A 78 -17.93 21.00 4.71
CA GLY A 78 -19.09 20.36 5.30
C GLY A 78 -18.78 19.37 6.41
N ALA A 79 -19.68 19.30 7.40
CA ALA A 79 -19.53 18.42 8.56
C ALA A 79 -19.51 16.92 8.18
N GLY A 80 -20.12 16.53 7.08
CA GLY A 80 -20.09 15.15 6.56
C GLY A 80 -18.70 14.78 6.06
N LEU A 81 -18.10 15.65 5.26
CA LEU A 81 -16.75 15.46 4.74
C LEU A 81 -15.70 15.41 5.87
N TYR A 82 -15.77 16.35 6.81
CA TYR A 82 -14.89 16.37 7.98
C TYR A 82 -14.89 15.06 8.78
N LYS A 83 -16.06 14.40 8.86
CA LYS A 83 -16.19 13.10 9.57
C LYS A 83 -15.67 11.91 8.78
N SER A 84 -15.59 12.02 7.45
CA SER A 84 -15.19 10.94 6.56
C SER A 84 -13.77 11.07 6.02
N VAL A 85 -13.17 12.25 6.10
CA VAL A 85 -11.80 12.47 5.63
C VAL A 85 -10.80 11.74 6.53
N CYS A 86 -9.84 11.05 5.89
CA CYS A 86 -8.84 10.21 6.54
C CYS A 86 -7.42 10.78 6.45
N ALA A 87 -7.10 11.42 5.33
CA ALA A 87 -5.81 12.04 5.06
C ALA A 87 -5.97 13.13 4.00
N ALA A 88 -4.90 13.84 3.65
CA ALA A 88 -4.91 14.81 2.59
C ALA A 88 -3.66 14.68 1.69
N LYS A 89 -3.73 15.25 0.47
CA LYS A 89 -2.55 15.52 -0.34
C LYS A 89 -2.44 17.02 -0.58
N ILE A 90 -1.24 17.55 -0.35
CA ILE A 90 -0.89 18.94 -0.67
C ILE A 90 0.10 18.89 -1.83
N ASP A 91 -0.28 19.46 -2.98
CA ASP A 91 0.51 19.44 -4.22
C ASP A 91 0.96 18.02 -4.62
N GLY A 92 0.09 17.01 -4.38
CA GLY A 92 0.33 15.59 -4.66
C GLY A 92 1.07 14.82 -3.57
N ALA A 93 1.64 15.48 -2.56
CA ALA A 93 2.30 14.84 -1.44
C ALA A 93 1.31 14.47 -0.32
N LEU A 94 1.31 13.20 0.11
CA LEU A 94 0.47 12.71 1.21
C LEU A 94 0.86 13.38 2.52
N CYS A 95 -0.12 13.87 3.26
CA CYS A 95 0.09 14.55 4.53
C CYS A 95 -1.02 14.26 5.55
N ASP A 96 -0.72 14.54 6.81
CA ASP A 96 -1.69 14.49 7.92
C ASP A 96 -2.69 15.65 7.82
N LEU A 97 -3.91 15.42 8.29
CA LEU A 97 -4.98 16.42 8.29
C LEU A 97 -4.67 17.65 9.16
N ARG A 98 -3.71 17.53 10.08
CA ARG A 98 -3.23 18.61 10.98
C ARG A 98 -2.16 19.47 10.32
N THR A 99 -1.68 19.10 9.12
CA THR A 99 -0.66 19.86 8.39
C THR A 99 -1.19 21.25 8.04
N PRO A 100 -0.50 22.35 8.44
CA PRO A 100 -0.90 23.68 8.09
C PRO A 100 -0.60 24.00 6.63
N LEU A 101 -1.49 24.72 5.98
CA LEU A 101 -1.32 25.27 4.65
C LEU A 101 -0.75 26.68 4.77
N THR A 102 0.47 26.88 4.26
CA THR A 102 1.23 28.14 4.45
C THR A 102 1.41 28.93 3.14
N LYS A 103 0.91 28.44 2.02
CA LYS A 103 1.02 29.04 0.69
C LYS A 103 -0.12 28.53 -0.21
N ASP A 104 -0.30 29.17 -1.33
CA ASP A 104 -1.19 28.67 -2.40
C ASP A 104 -0.84 27.23 -2.74
N CYS A 105 -1.83 26.37 -2.78
CA CYS A 105 -1.61 24.94 -2.99
C CYS A 105 -2.84 24.24 -3.59
N LYS A 106 -2.62 23.05 -4.13
CA LYS A 106 -3.67 22.11 -4.48
C LYS A 106 -3.89 21.13 -3.33
N LEU A 107 -5.14 21.06 -2.82
CA LEU A 107 -5.53 20.21 -1.72
C LEU A 107 -6.50 19.12 -2.19
N GLU A 108 -6.13 17.86 -1.96
CA GLU A 108 -6.99 16.71 -2.17
C GLU A 108 -7.31 16.09 -0.80
N LEU A 109 -8.60 16.01 -0.46
CA LEU A 109 -9.08 15.40 0.78
C LEU A 109 -9.45 13.96 0.52
N LEU A 110 -8.77 13.03 1.17
CA LEU A 110 -8.86 11.59 0.95
C LEU A 110 -9.78 10.96 2.00
N THR A 111 -10.70 10.12 1.54
CA THR A 111 -11.63 9.36 2.38
C THR A 111 -11.27 7.88 2.42
N PHE A 112 -12.05 7.06 3.11
CA PHE A 112 -11.86 5.59 3.13
C PHE A 112 -11.99 4.94 1.74
N ASP A 113 -12.66 5.59 0.80
CA ASP A 113 -12.81 5.07 -0.57
C ASP A 113 -11.55 5.28 -1.43
N ASP A 114 -10.67 6.19 -1.00
CA ASP A 114 -9.37 6.45 -1.64
C ASP A 114 -8.29 5.55 -1.03
N GLU A 115 -7.34 5.05 -1.82
CA GLU A 115 -6.35 4.05 -1.37
C GLU A 115 -5.51 4.56 -0.19
N GLU A 116 -4.94 5.76 -0.30
CA GLU A 116 -4.11 6.32 0.77
C GLU A 116 -4.97 6.76 1.99
N GLY A 117 -6.21 7.17 1.76
CA GLY A 117 -7.16 7.45 2.84
C GLY A 117 -7.51 6.17 3.63
N LYS A 118 -7.70 5.06 2.94
CA LYS A 118 -7.89 3.73 3.54
C LYS A 118 -6.66 3.30 4.33
N LYS A 119 -5.46 3.49 3.81
CA LYS A 119 -4.21 3.19 4.53
C LYS A 119 -4.06 4.02 5.80
N ALA A 120 -4.39 5.33 5.79
CA ALA A 120 -4.39 6.17 6.99
C ALA A 120 -5.42 5.70 8.04
N PHE A 121 -6.58 5.22 7.59
CA PHE A 121 -7.61 4.64 8.46
C PHE A 121 -7.12 3.35 9.13
N TRP A 122 -6.54 2.43 8.38
CA TRP A 122 -5.98 1.19 8.91
C TRP A 122 -4.76 1.42 9.80
N HIS A 123 -3.91 2.39 9.44
CA HIS A 123 -2.78 2.79 10.28
C HIS A 123 -3.25 3.34 11.62
N THR A 124 -4.32 4.12 11.65
CA THR A 124 -4.95 4.55 12.90
C THR A 124 -5.48 3.35 13.69
N THR A 125 -6.06 2.35 13.02
CA THR A 125 -6.56 1.15 13.69
C THR A 125 -5.43 0.30 14.28
N SER A 126 -4.26 0.27 13.66
CA SER A 126 -3.09 -0.41 14.24
C SER A 126 -2.65 0.22 15.56
N HIS A 127 -2.75 1.55 15.70
CA HIS A 127 -2.50 2.25 16.97
C HIS A 127 -3.59 1.98 18.01
N ILE A 128 -4.86 1.80 17.60
CA ILE A 128 -5.93 1.35 18.50
C ILE A 128 -5.64 -0.08 19.00
N LEU A 129 -5.12 -0.96 18.15
CA LEU A 129 -4.66 -2.29 18.53
C LEU A 129 -3.52 -2.19 19.54
N ALA A 130 -2.51 -1.36 19.28
CA ALA A 130 -1.39 -1.17 20.18
C ALA A 130 -1.84 -0.66 21.57
N GLN A 131 -2.73 0.34 21.63
CA GLN A 131 -3.31 0.82 22.88
C GLN A 131 -4.09 -0.27 23.62
N ALA A 132 -4.88 -1.08 22.90
CA ALA A 132 -5.61 -2.19 23.51
C ALA A 132 -4.67 -3.24 24.09
N VAL A 133 -3.61 -3.60 23.37
CA VAL A 133 -2.58 -4.51 23.87
C VAL A 133 -1.89 -3.93 25.10
N LYS A 134 -1.52 -2.64 25.10
CA LYS A 134 -0.90 -2.00 26.29
C LYS A 134 -1.77 -2.08 27.54
N ARG A 135 -3.09 -1.93 27.37
CA ARG A 135 -4.04 -2.02 28.49
C ARG A 135 -4.25 -3.45 28.99
N VAL A 136 -4.33 -4.43 28.07
CA VAL A 136 -4.58 -5.85 28.44
C VAL A 136 -3.28 -6.56 28.87
N PHE A 137 -2.16 -6.22 28.23
CA PHE A 137 -0.83 -6.80 28.44
C PHE A 137 0.22 -5.70 28.65
N PRO A 138 0.29 -5.06 29.83
CA PRO A 138 1.18 -3.93 30.09
C PRO A 138 2.67 -4.21 29.88
N GLN A 139 3.08 -5.49 29.90
CA GLN A 139 4.47 -5.94 29.73
C GLN A 139 4.89 -6.05 28.26
N ALA A 140 3.92 -6.05 27.31
CA ALA A 140 4.23 -6.13 25.88
C ALA A 140 5.09 -4.94 25.44
N LYS A 141 6.10 -5.19 24.57
CA LYS A 141 6.89 -4.18 23.92
C LYS A 141 6.40 -3.98 22.48
N PHE A 142 6.51 -2.77 21.99
CA PHE A 142 5.90 -2.34 20.72
C PHE A 142 6.99 -2.16 19.66
N ALA A 143 6.83 -2.87 18.52
CA ALA A 143 7.74 -2.72 17.39
C ALA A 143 7.13 -1.80 16.33
N ILE A 144 6.48 -2.33 15.30
CA ILE A 144 5.90 -1.54 14.19
C ILE A 144 4.48 -1.99 13.88
N GLY A 145 3.65 -1.05 13.40
CA GLY A 145 2.25 -1.30 13.06
C GLY A 145 1.78 -0.58 11.79
N PRO A 146 2.27 -0.95 10.59
CA PRO A 146 1.85 -0.31 9.35
C PRO A 146 0.48 -0.78 8.89
N ALA A 147 -0.15 0.02 8.03
CA ALA A 147 -1.17 -0.45 7.12
C ALA A 147 -0.52 -1.26 5.99
N ILE A 148 -1.24 -2.28 5.51
CA ILE A 148 -0.89 -3.12 4.36
C ILE A 148 -1.98 -3.02 3.31
N ASP A 149 -1.83 -3.71 2.18
CA ASP A 149 -2.81 -3.61 1.07
C ASP A 149 -4.21 -4.12 1.46
N ASP A 150 -4.29 -5.05 2.42
CA ASP A 150 -5.55 -5.61 2.90
C ASP A 150 -5.61 -5.61 4.44
N GLY A 151 -5.69 -4.42 5.03
CA GLY A 151 -5.79 -4.23 6.47
C GLY A 151 -4.54 -3.63 7.12
N PHE A 152 -4.22 -4.11 8.29
CA PHE A 152 -3.08 -3.66 9.10
C PHE A 152 -2.53 -4.81 9.93
N TYR A 153 -1.31 -4.63 10.45
CA TYR A 153 -0.79 -5.47 11.52
C TYR A 153 -0.08 -4.61 12.57
N TYR A 154 0.24 -5.24 13.69
CA TYR A 154 1.17 -4.68 14.67
C TYR A 154 2.02 -5.82 15.25
N ASP A 155 3.32 -5.55 15.42
CA ASP A 155 4.30 -6.49 15.96
C ASP A 155 4.56 -6.21 17.43
N PHE A 156 4.42 -7.23 18.26
CA PHE A 156 4.61 -7.18 19.70
C PHE A 156 5.69 -8.15 20.15
N ASP A 157 6.58 -7.69 21.03
CA ASP A 157 7.45 -8.58 21.77
C ASP A 157 6.73 -8.96 23.08
N VAL A 158 6.41 -10.24 23.20
CA VAL A 158 5.69 -10.84 24.30
C VAL A 158 6.29 -12.17 24.70
N GLU A 159 6.29 -12.51 25.99
CA GLU A 159 6.84 -13.77 26.50
C GLU A 159 6.17 -15.02 25.89
N LYS A 160 4.88 -14.92 25.60
CA LYS A 160 4.08 -15.99 24.98
C LYS A 160 3.19 -15.40 23.90
N ALA A 161 3.09 -16.08 22.76
CA ALA A 161 2.17 -15.70 21.69
C ALA A 161 0.73 -15.61 22.22
N PHE A 162 -0.02 -14.64 21.71
CA PHE A 162 -1.43 -14.47 22.11
C PHE A 162 -2.28 -15.68 21.73
N THR A 163 -3.08 -16.14 22.68
CA THR A 163 -4.07 -17.19 22.45
C THR A 163 -5.32 -16.61 21.77
N PRO A 164 -6.21 -17.46 21.20
CA PRO A 164 -7.50 -16.99 20.67
C PRO A 164 -8.31 -16.18 21.70
N GLU A 165 -8.31 -16.59 22.97
CA GLU A 165 -9.00 -15.89 24.06
C GLU A 165 -8.37 -14.52 24.35
N ASP A 166 -7.07 -14.38 24.17
CA ASP A 166 -6.37 -13.10 24.32
C ASP A 166 -6.71 -12.16 23.15
N ILE A 167 -6.78 -12.67 21.94
CA ILE A 167 -7.23 -11.91 20.76
C ILE A 167 -8.66 -11.39 20.95
N GLU A 168 -9.57 -12.19 21.50
CA GLU A 168 -10.93 -11.74 21.84
C GLU A 168 -10.95 -10.62 22.88
N LYS A 169 -10.11 -10.70 23.92
CA LYS A 169 -9.98 -9.65 24.94
C LYS A 169 -9.44 -8.36 24.32
N ILE A 170 -8.41 -8.46 23.48
CA ILE A 170 -7.83 -7.31 22.77
C ILE A 170 -8.89 -6.68 21.87
N GLU A 171 -9.61 -7.46 21.05
CA GLU A 171 -10.66 -6.94 20.15
C GLU A 171 -11.79 -6.23 20.94
N LYS A 172 -12.16 -6.76 22.11
CA LYS A 172 -13.13 -6.12 23.00
C LYS A 172 -12.64 -4.78 23.51
N GLU A 173 -11.37 -4.69 23.91
CA GLU A 173 -10.76 -3.44 24.38
C GLU A 173 -10.64 -2.42 23.24
N MET A 174 -10.26 -2.84 22.02
CA MET A 174 -10.27 -1.98 20.84
C MET A 174 -11.64 -1.34 20.61
N LYS A 175 -12.72 -2.11 20.71
CA LYS A 175 -14.10 -1.61 20.61
C LYS A 175 -14.46 -0.61 21.71
N ALA A 176 -13.92 -0.79 22.93
CA ALA A 176 -14.09 0.15 24.03
C ALA A 176 -13.34 1.47 23.76
N ILE A 177 -12.11 1.40 23.26
CA ILE A 177 -11.31 2.57 22.86
C ILE A 177 -12.03 3.36 21.78
N VAL A 178 -12.51 2.70 20.73
CA VAL A 178 -13.27 3.37 19.64
C VAL A 178 -14.52 4.07 20.19
N LYS A 179 -15.25 3.40 21.08
CA LYS A 179 -16.46 3.97 21.69
C LYS A 179 -16.19 5.21 22.54
N SER A 180 -14.98 5.34 23.09
CA SER A 180 -14.59 6.52 23.88
C SER A 180 -14.41 7.78 23.02
N GLY A 181 -14.20 7.63 21.69
CA GLY A 181 -14.09 8.75 20.75
C GLY A 181 -12.86 9.62 20.94
N LEU A 182 -11.78 9.08 21.50
CA LEU A 182 -10.53 9.82 21.77
C LEU A 182 -10.04 10.58 20.55
N GLU A 183 -9.67 11.84 20.76
CA GLU A 183 -8.93 12.61 19.76
C GLU A 183 -7.49 12.11 19.70
N ILE A 184 -6.87 12.29 18.53
CA ILE A 184 -5.48 11.91 18.28
C ILE A 184 -4.69 13.21 18.10
N GLU A 185 -3.67 13.39 18.91
CA GLU A 185 -2.78 14.55 18.89
C GLU A 185 -1.47 14.15 18.23
N ARG A 186 -0.92 15.01 17.35
CA ARG A 186 0.42 14.86 16.78
C ARG A 186 1.36 15.91 17.40
N PHE A 187 2.55 15.48 17.77
CA PHE A 187 3.60 16.39 18.23
C PHE A 187 4.97 15.88 17.76
N GLU A 188 5.95 16.76 17.79
CA GLU A 188 7.32 16.45 17.40
C GLU A 188 8.26 16.75 18.56
N LEU A 189 9.33 15.97 18.67
CA LEU A 189 10.41 16.18 19.62
C LEU A 189 11.75 16.20 18.89
N GLU A 190 12.68 16.98 19.45
CA GLU A 190 14.08 16.89 19.10
C GLU A 190 14.61 15.46 19.33
N PRO A 191 15.51 14.95 18.49
CA PRO A 191 15.92 13.53 18.50
C PRO A 191 16.31 13.02 19.89
N GLN A 192 17.13 13.73 20.64
CA GLN A 192 17.58 13.28 21.96
C GLN A 192 16.42 13.19 22.95
N LYS A 193 15.50 14.16 22.94
CA LYS A 193 14.32 14.14 23.83
C LYS A 193 13.37 12.99 23.48
N ALA A 194 13.26 12.66 22.19
CA ALA A 194 12.47 11.52 21.71
C ALA A 194 13.05 10.20 22.23
N ILE A 195 14.37 10.02 22.11
CA ILE A 195 15.07 8.83 22.60
C ILE A 195 14.94 8.70 24.13
N ASP A 196 15.12 9.80 24.87
CA ASP A 196 14.99 9.82 26.33
C ASP A 196 13.58 9.41 26.76
N MET A 197 12.54 9.97 26.14
CA MET A 197 11.14 9.62 26.40
C MET A 197 10.86 8.13 26.10
N LEU A 198 11.35 7.59 24.98
CA LEU A 198 11.16 6.20 24.62
C LEU A 198 11.89 5.24 25.57
N ASN A 199 13.05 5.62 26.07
CA ASN A 199 13.76 4.87 27.11
C ASN A 199 12.98 4.85 28.43
N GLU A 200 12.41 5.98 28.86
CA GLU A 200 11.54 6.06 30.05
C GLU A 200 10.28 5.21 29.87
N MET A 201 9.71 5.15 28.67
CA MET A 201 8.58 4.27 28.34
C MET A 201 8.96 2.79 28.28
N GLY A 202 10.26 2.47 28.18
CA GLY A 202 10.80 1.13 28.09
C GLY A 202 10.49 0.43 26.76
N GLU A 203 10.54 1.16 25.64
CA GLU A 203 10.20 0.67 24.29
C GLU A 203 11.47 0.52 23.42
N PRO A 204 12.25 -0.58 23.56
CA PRO A 204 13.57 -0.72 22.95
C PRO A 204 13.55 -0.67 21.42
N TYR A 205 12.53 -1.24 20.76
CA TYR A 205 12.39 -1.21 19.30
C TYR A 205 12.14 0.20 18.77
N LYS A 206 11.38 1.01 19.53
CA LYS A 206 11.15 2.41 19.19
C LYS A 206 12.38 3.28 19.42
N VAL A 207 13.20 2.97 20.43
CA VAL A 207 14.51 3.62 20.65
C VAL A 207 15.45 3.37 19.47
N GLU A 208 15.50 2.11 18.97
CA GLU A 208 16.31 1.77 17.80
C GLU A 208 15.87 2.56 16.56
N LEU A 209 14.55 2.62 16.26
CA LEU A 209 13.99 3.39 15.15
C LEU A 209 14.23 4.89 15.29
N ALA A 210 14.06 5.45 16.50
CA ALA A 210 14.30 6.86 16.77
C ALA A 210 15.78 7.23 16.58
N SER A 211 16.71 6.34 16.97
CA SER A 211 18.15 6.56 16.80
C SER A 211 18.56 6.63 15.34
N GLU A 212 17.98 5.81 14.46
CA GLU A 212 18.22 5.86 13.02
C GLU A 212 17.73 7.17 12.36
N HIS A 213 16.63 7.74 12.86
CA HIS A 213 16.14 9.05 12.41
C HIS A 213 17.00 10.20 12.99
N ALA A 214 17.46 10.05 14.22
CA ALA A 214 18.35 11.03 14.87
C ALA A 214 19.65 11.24 14.08
N ASP A 215 20.23 10.17 13.52
CA ASP A 215 21.43 10.24 12.68
C ASP A 215 21.26 11.11 11.42
N LYS A 216 20.02 11.30 10.97
CA LYS A 216 19.67 12.17 9.84
C LYS A 216 19.38 13.61 10.25
N GLY A 217 19.31 13.90 11.55
CA GLY A 217 19.01 15.24 12.10
C GLY A 217 17.56 15.68 11.89
N GLU A 218 16.63 14.74 11.66
CA GLU A 218 15.22 15.04 11.44
C GLU A 218 14.44 15.05 12.76
N PRO A 219 13.45 15.94 12.96
CA PRO A 219 12.56 15.89 14.10
C PRO A 219 11.75 14.59 14.08
N ILE A 220 11.49 14.04 15.27
CA ILE A 220 10.81 12.76 15.43
C ILE A 220 9.38 13.00 15.86
N SER A 221 8.43 12.48 15.08
CA SER A 221 7.00 12.67 15.32
C SER A 221 6.39 11.55 16.14
N PHE A 222 5.41 11.93 16.95
CA PHE A 222 4.62 11.08 17.82
C PHE A 222 3.14 11.32 17.64
N TYR A 223 2.36 10.28 17.87
CA TYR A 223 0.91 10.38 17.94
C TYR A 223 0.43 9.89 19.30
N LYS A 224 -0.41 10.72 19.94
CA LYS A 224 -0.99 10.45 21.26
C LYS A 224 -2.50 10.30 21.16
N GLN A 225 -3.02 9.20 21.70
CA GLN A 225 -4.44 8.93 21.82
C GLN A 225 -4.79 8.57 23.28
N GLY A 226 -5.27 9.55 24.02
CA GLY A 226 -5.55 9.40 25.46
C GLY A 226 -4.29 9.06 26.27
N ASP A 227 -4.26 7.85 26.83
CA ASP A 227 -3.18 7.32 27.67
C ASP A 227 -2.06 6.60 26.86
N PHE A 228 -2.18 6.51 25.54
CA PHE A 228 -1.23 5.84 24.68
C PHE A 228 -0.51 6.84 23.78
N THR A 229 0.81 6.71 23.68
CA THR A 229 1.66 7.50 22.78
C THR A 229 2.55 6.56 22.00
N ASP A 230 2.67 6.77 20.69
CA ASP A 230 3.52 5.96 19.81
C ASP A 230 4.39 6.82 18.89
N LEU A 231 5.61 6.34 18.63
CA LEU A 231 6.52 6.87 17.60
C LEU A 231 5.95 6.54 16.22
N CYS A 232 5.63 7.54 15.42
CA CYS A 232 5.04 7.33 14.11
C CYS A 232 5.15 8.56 13.19
N ALA A 233 5.37 8.30 11.88
CA ALA A 233 5.37 9.33 10.85
C ALA A 233 3.95 9.74 10.40
N GLY A 234 2.93 8.90 10.63
CA GLY A 234 1.56 9.14 10.15
C GLY A 234 1.38 8.85 8.65
N PRO A 235 0.30 9.36 8.01
CA PRO A 235 -0.79 10.13 8.64
C PRO A 235 -1.78 9.29 9.43
N HIS A 236 -2.55 9.94 10.30
CA HIS A 236 -3.62 9.35 11.10
C HIS A 236 -4.92 10.15 11.04
N LEU A 237 -6.04 9.50 11.38
CA LEU A 237 -7.33 10.15 11.59
C LEU A 237 -7.25 11.23 12.69
N MET A 238 -8.21 12.15 12.72
CA MET A 238 -8.34 13.15 13.78
C MET A 238 -8.76 12.54 15.12
N SER A 239 -9.50 11.43 15.08
CA SER A 239 -9.95 10.70 16.27
C SER A 239 -10.17 9.22 15.96
N VAL A 240 -10.30 8.39 16.99
CA VAL A 240 -10.60 6.96 16.86
C VAL A 240 -12.07 6.68 16.48
N ALA A 241 -12.98 7.65 16.63
CA ALA A 241 -14.41 7.46 16.47
C ALA A 241 -14.90 6.97 15.09
N PRO A 242 -14.24 7.28 13.94
CA PRO A 242 -14.64 6.76 12.64
C PRO A 242 -14.46 5.25 12.48
N VAL A 243 -13.58 4.60 13.27
CA VAL A 243 -13.26 3.16 13.18
C VAL A 243 -14.34 2.33 13.87
N LYS A 244 -15.50 2.11 13.21
CA LYS A 244 -16.67 1.50 13.86
C LYS A 244 -16.68 -0.02 13.86
N ALA A 245 -16.05 -0.65 12.89
CA ALA A 245 -16.08 -2.10 12.72
C ALA A 245 -14.64 -2.62 12.65
N ILE A 246 -14.27 -3.52 13.54
CA ILE A 246 -12.93 -4.07 13.68
C ILE A 246 -13.02 -5.57 13.81
N LYS A 247 -12.12 -6.28 13.12
CA LYS A 247 -11.88 -7.71 13.29
C LYS A 247 -10.39 -8.00 13.31
N LEU A 248 -9.89 -8.66 14.34
CA LEU A 248 -8.56 -9.27 14.31
C LEU A 248 -8.65 -10.61 13.59
N THR A 249 -7.79 -10.81 12.60
CA THR A 249 -7.91 -11.92 11.64
C THR A 249 -6.92 -13.04 11.88
N ASN A 250 -5.70 -12.72 12.28
CA ASN A 250 -4.65 -13.72 12.46
C ASN A 250 -3.61 -13.26 13.49
N CYS A 251 -2.90 -14.25 14.08
CA CYS A 251 -1.74 -14.01 14.93
C CYS A 251 -0.64 -14.99 14.53
N THR A 252 0.53 -14.48 14.12
CA THR A 252 1.65 -15.29 13.63
C THR A 252 2.97 -14.83 14.23
N GLY A 253 4.01 -15.69 14.20
CA GLY A 253 5.38 -15.27 14.48
C GLY A 253 5.97 -14.47 13.31
N ALA A 254 6.73 -13.42 13.62
CA ALA A 254 7.51 -12.65 12.67
C ALA A 254 8.88 -12.32 13.28
N TYR A 255 9.93 -12.25 12.47
CA TYR A 255 11.24 -11.81 12.97
C TYR A 255 11.38 -10.29 12.83
N TRP A 256 11.96 -9.65 13.85
CA TRP A 256 12.30 -8.24 13.78
C TRP A 256 13.10 -7.93 12.51
N ARG A 257 12.64 -6.96 11.71
CA ARG A 257 13.21 -6.58 10.39
C ARG A 257 13.32 -7.73 9.38
N GLY A 258 12.57 -8.81 9.56
CA GLY A 258 12.58 -9.96 8.65
C GLY A 258 13.83 -10.83 8.72
N ASP A 259 14.76 -10.59 9.64
CA ASP A 259 15.96 -11.40 9.81
C ASP A 259 15.75 -12.46 10.90
N ALA A 260 15.89 -13.73 10.54
CA ALA A 260 15.74 -14.88 11.45
C ALA A 260 16.76 -14.90 12.63
N LYS A 261 17.78 -14.05 12.59
CA LYS A 261 18.75 -13.87 13.67
C LYS A 261 18.24 -12.95 14.78
N ASN A 262 17.25 -12.11 14.48
CA ASN A 262 16.66 -11.16 15.41
C ASN A 262 15.55 -11.79 16.26
N ALA A 263 15.03 -11.02 17.22
CA ALA A 263 13.95 -11.44 18.11
C ALA A 263 12.71 -11.88 17.30
N GLN A 264 12.09 -12.97 17.74
CA GLN A 264 10.81 -13.40 17.19
C GLN A 264 9.69 -12.66 17.89
N LEU A 265 8.90 -11.90 17.14
CA LEU A 265 7.77 -11.10 17.57
C LEU A 265 6.45 -11.80 17.30
N CYS A 266 5.42 -11.42 18.03
CA CYS A 266 4.03 -11.82 17.76
C CYS A 266 3.37 -10.77 16.89
N ARG A 267 3.05 -11.12 15.63
CA ARG A 267 2.37 -10.25 14.67
C ARG A 267 0.88 -10.50 14.69
N VAL A 268 0.10 -9.48 15.04
CA VAL A 268 -1.35 -9.52 15.03
C VAL A 268 -1.89 -8.76 13.83
N TYR A 269 -2.66 -9.44 12.98
CA TYR A 269 -3.31 -8.85 11.82
C TYR A 269 -4.74 -8.45 12.13
N GLY A 270 -5.22 -7.43 11.46
CA GLY A 270 -6.60 -6.99 11.57
C GLY A 270 -7.09 -6.22 10.36
N ILE A 271 -8.40 -6.08 10.29
CA ILE A 271 -9.11 -5.29 9.29
C ILE A 271 -10.13 -4.38 9.99
N SER A 272 -10.39 -3.22 9.43
CA SER A 272 -11.38 -2.30 9.99
C SER A 272 -12.09 -1.49 8.92
N PHE A 273 -13.32 -1.06 9.25
CA PHE A 273 -14.19 -0.32 8.34
C PHE A 273 -14.96 0.79 9.06
N PRO A 274 -15.36 1.85 8.34
CA PRO A 274 -16.20 2.92 8.89
C PRO A 274 -17.65 2.49 9.14
N LYS A 275 -18.09 1.33 8.63
CA LYS A 275 -19.45 0.78 8.79
C LYS A 275 -19.40 -0.72 9.08
N ALA A 276 -20.33 -1.19 9.92
CA ALA A 276 -20.44 -2.62 10.25
C ALA A 276 -20.80 -3.49 9.02
N SER A 277 -21.66 -2.99 8.12
CA SER A 277 -22.03 -3.70 6.90
C SER A 277 -20.83 -4.00 5.99
N MET A 278 -19.86 -3.08 5.91
CA MET A 278 -18.65 -3.31 5.10
C MET A 278 -17.78 -4.43 5.70
N LEU A 279 -17.69 -4.53 7.02
CA LEU A 279 -17.00 -5.64 7.67
C LEU A 279 -17.73 -6.97 7.42
N GLU A 280 -19.05 -6.97 7.49
CA GLU A 280 -19.86 -8.16 7.24
C GLU A 280 -19.70 -8.65 5.79
N GLU A 281 -19.76 -7.75 4.82
CA GLU A 281 -19.50 -8.05 3.40
C GLU A 281 -18.10 -8.62 3.20
N TYR A 282 -17.08 -8.02 3.84
CA TYR A 282 -15.71 -8.52 3.80
C TYR A 282 -15.57 -9.93 4.39
N LEU A 283 -16.19 -10.20 5.54
CA LEU A 283 -16.14 -11.52 6.16
C LEU A 283 -16.84 -12.59 5.32
N VAL A 284 -17.96 -12.26 4.69
CA VAL A 284 -18.64 -13.15 3.73
C VAL A 284 -17.73 -13.42 2.53
N MET A 285 -17.11 -12.40 1.97
CA MET A 285 -16.16 -12.54 0.86
C MET A 285 -14.98 -13.45 1.24
N GLN A 286 -14.41 -13.28 2.43
CA GLN A 286 -13.32 -14.13 2.94
C GLN A 286 -13.77 -15.59 3.14
N GLU A 287 -14.96 -15.82 3.68
CA GLU A 287 -15.51 -17.17 3.82
C GLU A 287 -15.72 -17.85 2.47
N GLU A 288 -16.24 -17.12 1.48
CA GLU A 288 -16.38 -17.60 0.12
C GLU A 288 -15.02 -17.87 -0.54
N ALA A 289 -14.02 -17.01 -0.31
CA ALA A 289 -12.66 -17.23 -0.80
C ALA A 289 -12.05 -18.52 -0.23
N LEU A 290 -12.24 -18.79 1.07
CA LEU A 290 -11.79 -20.04 1.71
C LEU A 290 -12.49 -21.28 1.13
N LYS A 291 -13.77 -21.19 0.75
CA LYS A 291 -14.47 -22.29 0.07
C LYS A 291 -13.91 -22.58 -1.31
N ARG A 292 -13.38 -21.55 -2.00
CA ARG A 292 -12.79 -21.63 -3.34
C ARG A 292 -11.28 -21.82 -3.33
N ASP A 293 -10.64 -21.96 -2.15
CA ASP A 293 -9.20 -22.17 -2.07
C ASP A 293 -8.77 -23.36 -2.92
N HIS A 294 -7.85 -23.11 -3.88
CA HIS A 294 -7.42 -24.09 -4.85
C HIS A 294 -6.68 -25.28 -4.21
N ASN A 295 -6.01 -25.11 -3.06
CA ASN A 295 -5.36 -26.20 -2.34
C ASN A 295 -6.41 -27.13 -1.70
N LYS A 296 -7.50 -26.55 -1.18
CA LYS A 296 -8.62 -27.29 -0.65
C LYS A 296 -9.33 -28.06 -1.77
N LEU A 297 -9.74 -27.37 -2.81
CA LEU A 297 -10.43 -27.97 -3.96
C LEU A 297 -9.54 -28.98 -4.68
N GLY A 298 -8.24 -28.71 -4.80
CA GLY A 298 -7.27 -29.62 -5.39
C GLY A 298 -7.20 -30.97 -4.69
N ARG A 299 -7.25 -30.97 -3.35
CA ARG A 299 -7.30 -32.21 -2.55
C ARG A 299 -8.66 -32.90 -2.62
N GLU A 300 -9.75 -32.16 -2.41
CA GLU A 300 -11.12 -32.69 -2.38
C GLU A 300 -11.54 -33.31 -3.73
N LEU A 301 -11.13 -32.66 -4.83
CA LEU A 301 -11.44 -33.13 -6.20
C LEU A 301 -10.37 -34.06 -6.79
N GLU A 302 -9.29 -34.32 -6.06
CA GLU A 302 -8.16 -35.15 -6.55
C GLU A 302 -7.54 -34.61 -7.85
N LEU A 303 -7.26 -33.27 -7.87
CA LEU A 303 -6.67 -32.60 -9.04
C LEU A 303 -5.15 -32.66 -9.04
N PHE A 304 -4.54 -32.43 -7.89
CA PHE A 304 -3.10 -32.48 -7.73
C PHE A 304 -2.69 -32.84 -6.28
N THR A 305 -1.44 -33.19 -6.13
CA THR A 305 -0.82 -33.49 -4.83
C THR A 305 0.64 -33.06 -4.82
N THR A 306 1.26 -33.08 -3.64
CA THR A 306 2.70 -32.85 -3.45
C THR A 306 3.34 -34.05 -2.74
N SER A 307 4.64 -34.25 -2.93
CA SER A 307 5.40 -35.32 -2.27
C SER A 307 6.71 -34.75 -1.71
N PRO A 308 7.04 -35.02 -0.45
CA PRO A 308 8.36 -34.65 0.12
C PRO A 308 9.54 -35.25 -0.67
N LEU A 309 9.36 -36.40 -1.30
CA LEU A 309 10.40 -37.07 -2.11
C LEU A 309 10.65 -36.35 -3.45
N ILE A 310 9.66 -35.66 -3.99
CA ILE A 310 9.80 -34.87 -5.23
C ILE A 310 10.32 -33.47 -4.89
N GLY A 311 9.85 -32.92 -3.80
CA GLY A 311 10.26 -31.59 -3.32
C GLY A 311 9.14 -30.57 -3.35
N GLN A 312 9.35 -29.51 -2.60
CA GLN A 312 8.41 -28.40 -2.46
C GLN A 312 8.37 -27.57 -3.76
N GLY A 313 7.17 -27.09 -4.15
CA GLY A 313 6.99 -26.30 -5.37
C GLY A 313 6.99 -27.12 -6.66
N LEU A 314 6.91 -28.45 -6.56
CA LEU A 314 6.83 -29.40 -7.69
C LEU A 314 5.57 -30.25 -7.56
N PRO A 315 4.38 -29.71 -7.91
CA PRO A 315 3.12 -30.42 -7.77
C PRO A 315 3.00 -31.57 -8.78
N ILE A 316 2.39 -32.67 -8.33
CA ILE A 316 2.03 -33.80 -9.16
C ILE A 316 0.58 -33.61 -9.60
N MET A 317 0.34 -33.48 -10.90
CA MET A 317 -1.02 -33.45 -11.44
C MET A 317 -1.59 -34.84 -11.49
N LEU A 318 -2.70 -35.07 -10.78
CA LEU A 318 -3.42 -36.34 -10.78
C LEU A 318 -4.27 -36.44 -12.06
N PRO A 319 -4.84 -37.66 -12.41
CA PRO A 319 -5.49 -37.85 -13.68
C PRO A 319 -6.57 -36.86 -14.06
N LYS A 320 -7.40 -36.39 -13.10
CA LYS A 320 -8.42 -35.38 -13.35
C LYS A 320 -7.78 -34.00 -13.65
N GLY A 321 -6.81 -33.59 -12.85
CA GLY A 321 -6.08 -32.31 -13.06
C GLY A 321 -5.28 -32.33 -14.36
N ALA A 322 -4.57 -33.42 -14.63
CA ALA A 322 -3.85 -33.62 -15.90
C ALA A 322 -4.76 -33.48 -17.11
N ARG A 323 -6.00 -34.05 -17.02
CA ARG A 323 -6.99 -33.92 -18.08
C ARG A 323 -7.47 -32.48 -18.27
N VAL A 324 -7.68 -31.73 -17.21
CA VAL A 324 -8.04 -30.30 -17.29
C VAL A 324 -6.93 -29.51 -17.98
N ILE A 325 -5.67 -29.70 -17.57
CA ILE A 325 -4.50 -29.05 -18.21
C ILE A 325 -4.44 -29.38 -19.69
N GLN A 326 -4.60 -30.66 -20.06
CA GLN A 326 -4.57 -31.09 -21.46
C GLN A 326 -5.66 -30.41 -22.31
N LEU A 327 -6.86 -30.25 -21.75
CA LEU A 327 -7.97 -29.59 -22.46
C LEU A 327 -7.68 -28.08 -22.62
N LEU A 328 -7.17 -27.41 -21.57
CA LEU A 328 -6.79 -26.01 -21.64
C LEU A 328 -5.66 -25.79 -22.64
N GLN A 329 -4.64 -26.62 -22.62
CA GLN A 329 -3.51 -26.55 -23.54
C GLN A 329 -3.97 -26.67 -24.99
N ARG A 330 -4.78 -27.69 -25.31
CA ARG A 330 -5.34 -27.87 -26.68
C ARG A 330 -6.18 -26.67 -27.10
N PHE A 331 -7.05 -26.22 -26.23
CA PHE A 331 -7.90 -25.04 -26.52
C PHE A 331 -7.07 -23.80 -26.88
N VAL A 332 -6.03 -23.51 -26.10
CA VAL A 332 -5.17 -22.33 -26.36
C VAL A 332 -4.34 -22.54 -27.63
N GLU A 333 -3.71 -23.68 -27.82
CA GLU A 333 -2.92 -24.00 -29.02
C GLU A 333 -3.75 -23.92 -30.31
N ASP A 334 -4.97 -24.48 -30.32
CA ASP A 334 -5.89 -24.41 -31.46
C ASP A 334 -6.34 -22.96 -31.74
N LEU A 335 -6.61 -22.22 -30.69
CA LEU A 335 -7.01 -20.81 -30.79
C LEU A 335 -5.87 -19.95 -31.35
N GLU A 336 -4.67 -20.09 -30.85
CA GLU A 336 -3.47 -19.37 -31.31
C GLU A 336 -3.19 -19.70 -32.78
N GLN A 337 -3.24 -20.97 -33.16
CA GLN A 337 -3.07 -21.37 -34.54
C GLN A 337 -4.12 -20.75 -35.49
N ALA A 338 -5.39 -20.72 -35.05
CA ALA A 338 -6.48 -20.11 -35.81
C ALA A 338 -6.29 -18.58 -35.98
N ASN A 339 -5.53 -17.95 -35.08
CA ASN A 339 -5.18 -16.52 -35.12
C ASN A 339 -3.79 -16.23 -35.73
N GLY A 340 -3.22 -17.19 -36.44
CA GLY A 340 -2.00 -17.01 -37.22
C GLY A 340 -0.71 -17.14 -36.43
N TRP A 341 -0.74 -17.67 -35.23
CA TRP A 341 0.45 -17.99 -34.45
C TRP A 341 1.09 -19.29 -34.96
N GLN A 342 2.41 -19.31 -34.96
CA GLN A 342 3.20 -20.47 -35.43
C GLN A 342 3.86 -21.14 -34.22
N LEU A 343 3.45 -22.40 -33.99
CA LEU A 343 3.94 -23.17 -32.86
C LEU A 343 5.42 -23.50 -33.01
N THR A 344 6.19 -23.21 -31.98
CA THR A 344 7.58 -23.61 -31.81
C THR A 344 7.74 -24.62 -30.68
N LYS A 345 8.85 -25.36 -30.66
CA LYS A 345 9.24 -26.20 -29.55
C LYS A 345 10.73 -26.04 -29.30
N THR A 346 11.08 -25.48 -28.17
CA THR A 346 12.46 -25.14 -27.83
C THR A 346 12.96 -25.96 -26.64
N PRO A 347 14.30 -26.11 -26.45
CA PRO A 347 14.87 -26.88 -25.32
C PRO A 347 14.50 -26.32 -23.96
N LEU A 348 14.50 -27.19 -22.94
CA LEU A 348 14.21 -26.78 -21.55
C LEU A 348 15.40 -26.14 -20.85
N MET A 349 16.61 -26.20 -21.42
CA MET A 349 17.84 -25.62 -20.88
C MET A 349 18.73 -25.09 -22.01
N ALA A 350 19.59 -24.16 -21.65
CA ALA A 350 20.62 -23.62 -22.53
C ALA A 350 21.91 -23.34 -21.75
N LYS A 351 23.00 -23.12 -22.48
CA LYS A 351 24.25 -22.58 -21.93
C LYS A 351 24.01 -21.20 -21.31
N SER A 352 24.76 -20.89 -20.26
CA SER A 352 24.74 -19.58 -19.59
C SER A 352 24.91 -18.41 -20.55
N ASP A 353 25.60 -18.61 -21.68
CA ASP A 353 25.85 -17.58 -22.69
C ASP A 353 24.58 -17.02 -23.30
N LEU A 354 23.53 -17.85 -23.51
CA LEU A 354 22.23 -17.36 -23.97
C LEU A 354 21.59 -16.39 -22.99
N TYR A 355 21.71 -16.68 -21.70
CA TYR A 355 21.16 -15.83 -20.64
C TYR A 355 22.04 -14.60 -20.35
N LYS A 356 23.33 -14.69 -20.57
CA LYS A 356 24.27 -13.54 -20.56
C LYS A 356 23.94 -12.57 -21.70
N LEU A 357 23.72 -13.09 -22.92
CA LEU A 357 23.34 -12.29 -24.09
C LEU A 357 22.00 -11.56 -23.87
N SER A 358 21.03 -12.18 -23.24
CA SER A 358 19.71 -11.62 -22.98
C SER A 358 19.62 -10.79 -21.68
N GLY A 359 20.72 -10.66 -20.92
CA GLY A 359 20.80 -9.90 -19.67
C GLY A 359 20.26 -10.64 -18.42
N HIS A 360 19.59 -11.76 -18.57
CA HIS A 360 18.97 -12.49 -17.45
C HIS A 360 19.98 -13.03 -16.46
N TRP A 361 21.19 -13.39 -16.90
CA TRP A 361 22.24 -13.91 -16.03
C TRP A 361 22.68 -12.92 -14.97
N GLY A 362 22.78 -11.62 -15.33
CA GLY A 362 23.20 -10.58 -14.40
C GLY A 362 22.12 -10.15 -13.38
N HIS A 363 20.84 -10.29 -13.74
CA HIS A 363 19.74 -9.76 -12.92
C HIS A 363 18.89 -10.83 -12.25
N TYR A 364 18.92 -12.08 -12.74
CA TYR A 364 17.98 -13.11 -12.31
C TYR A 364 18.62 -14.46 -12.01
N LYS A 365 19.96 -14.53 -11.91
CA LYS A 365 20.70 -15.80 -11.70
C LYS A 365 20.23 -16.56 -10.46
N ASP A 366 19.99 -15.85 -9.35
CA ASP A 366 19.53 -16.46 -8.09
C ASP A 366 18.16 -17.15 -8.21
N GLY A 367 17.32 -16.67 -9.13
CA GLY A 367 16.02 -17.25 -9.48
C GLY A 367 16.10 -18.40 -10.50
N MET A 368 17.28 -18.83 -10.94
CA MET A 368 17.48 -19.88 -11.94
C MET A 368 18.04 -21.16 -11.31
N PHE A 369 17.64 -22.30 -11.87
CA PHE A 369 18.33 -23.58 -11.60
C PHE A 369 19.55 -23.69 -12.51
N VAL A 370 20.73 -23.45 -11.93
CA VAL A 370 22.03 -23.50 -12.62
C VAL A 370 22.61 -24.91 -12.47
N LEU A 371 23.13 -25.44 -13.57
CA LEU A 371 23.76 -26.76 -13.69
C LEU A 371 25.24 -26.55 -14.05
N GLY A 372 26.11 -26.86 -13.13
CA GLY A 372 27.55 -26.63 -13.24
C GLY A 372 28.02 -25.45 -12.38
N ASP A 373 29.32 -25.24 -12.38
CA ASP A 373 30.02 -24.23 -11.60
C ASP A 373 30.89 -23.36 -12.53
N GLU A 374 30.58 -22.05 -12.61
CA GLU A 374 31.30 -21.13 -13.52
C GLU A 374 32.82 -21.03 -13.28
N GLU A 375 33.29 -21.38 -12.08
CA GLU A 375 34.70 -21.33 -11.73
C GLU A 375 35.46 -22.64 -12.08
N LYS A 376 34.71 -23.75 -12.32
CA LYS A 376 35.30 -25.09 -12.48
C LYS A 376 34.98 -25.75 -13.80
N ASP A 377 33.85 -25.40 -14.41
CA ASP A 377 33.36 -26.09 -15.58
C ASP A 377 33.51 -25.21 -16.86
N ASP A 378 33.94 -25.84 -17.94
CA ASP A 378 34.06 -25.17 -19.24
C ASP A 378 32.71 -24.73 -19.80
N GLU A 379 31.64 -25.41 -19.45
CA GLU A 379 30.27 -25.11 -19.88
C GLU A 379 29.30 -25.18 -18.69
N VAL A 380 28.55 -24.10 -18.47
CA VAL A 380 27.49 -24.01 -17.46
C VAL A 380 26.14 -23.86 -18.15
N PHE A 381 25.18 -24.67 -17.74
CA PHE A 381 23.81 -24.65 -18.25
C PHE A 381 22.85 -24.10 -17.19
N ALA A 382 21.67 -23.68 -17.60
CA ALA A 382 20.56 -23.42 -16.70
C ALA A 382 19.23 -23.86 -17.29
N LEU A 383 18.30 -24.28 -16.42
CA LEU A 383 16.91 -24.49 -16.80
C LEU A 383 16.28 -23.15 -17.14
N ARG A 384 15.44 -23.11 -18.16
CA ARG A 384 14.84 -21.87 -18.66
C ARG A 384 13.79 -21.30 -17.68
N PRO A 385 13.96 -20.04 -17.23
CA PRO A 385 12.95 -19.33 -16.47
C PRO A 385 11.88 -18.67 -17.35
N MET A 386 12.14 -18.59 -18.67
CA MET A 386 11.31 -18.01 -19.73
C MET A 386 11.74 -18.52 -21.11
N THR A 387 10.89 -18.34 -22.11
CA THR A 387 11.11 -18.85 -23.47
C THR A 387 11.67 -17.81 -24.45
N CYS A 388 11.60 -16.51 -24.09
CA CYS A 388 12.00 -15.40 -24.98
C CYS A 388 13.33 -15.61 -25.69
N PRO A 389 14.47 -15.88 -25.01
CA PRO A 389 15.75 -16.00 -25.68
C PRO A 389 15.78 -17.15 -26.71
N PHE A 390 15.04 -18.23 -26.45
CA PHE A 390 14.99 -19.41 -27.32
C PHE A 390 14.20 -19.11 -28.60
N GLN A 391 13.06 -18.45 -28.51
CA GLN A 391 12.27 -18.07 -29.69
C GLN A 391 12.98 -17.04 -30.55
N TYR A 392 13.77 -16.13 -29.96
CA TYR A 392 14.63 -15.23 -30.72
C TYR A 392 15.73 -15.98 -31.50
N GLN A 393 16.29 -17.06 -30.94
CA GLN A 393 17.19 -17.94 -31.69
C GLN A 393 16.48 -18.67 -32.83
N ALA A 394 15.24 -19.09 -32.62
CA ALA A 394 14.41 -19.67 -33.68
C ALA A 394 14.11 -18.64 -34.78
N TYR A 395 13.86 -17.39 -34.43
CA TYR A 395 13.70 -16.29 -35.40
C TYR A 395 14.97 -16.06 -36.21
N LEU A 396 16.14 -16.09 -35.58
CA LEU A 396 17.44 -15.83 -36.18
C LEU A 396 17.99 -16.98 -37.06
N ASN A 397 17.28 -18.10 -37.22
CA ASN A 397 17.73 -19.26 -37.96
C ASN A 397 18.02 -19.00 -39.45
N ARG A 398 17.49 -17.90 -39.98
CA ARG A 398 17.72 -17.41 -41.37
C ARG A 398 17.55 -15.91 -41.44
N GLY A 399 18.07 -15.30 -42.51
CA GLY A 399 17.79 -13.91 -42.83
C GLY A 399 16.28 -13.67 -43.04
N ARG A 400 15.78 -12.56 -42.53
CA ARG A 400 14.38 -12.13 -42.62
C ARG A 400 14.26 -10.80 -43.34
N SER A 401 13.12 -10.57 -43.94
CA SER A 401 12.76 -9.30 -44.57
C SER A 401 11.59 -8.68 -43.81
N TYR A 402 11.40 -7.36 -43.92
CA TYR A 402 10.20 -6.68 -43.42
C TYR A 402 8.90 -7.28 -43.98
N ARG A 403 8.96 -7.97 -45.13
CA ARG A 403 7.80 -8.68 -45.71
C ARG A 403 7.43 -9.97 -45.00
N ASP A 404 8.31 -10.47 -44.15
CA ASP A 404 8.04 -11.63 -43.29
C ASP A 404 7.27 -11.25 -42.00
N LEU A 405 7.08 -9.91 -41.79
CA LEU A 405 6.43 -9.36 -40.59
C LEU A 405 4.97 -8.95 -40.85
N PRO A 406 4.05 -9.07 -39.88
CA PRO A 406 4.31 -9.52 -38.53
C PRO A 406 4.51 -11.04 -38.46
N MET A 407 5.43 -11.49 -37.59
CA MET A 407 5.64 -12.90 -37.32
C MET A 407 5.25 -13.19 -35.87
N ARG A 408 4.36 -14.12 -35.65
CA ARG A 408 3.84 -14.55 -34.34
C ARG A 408 4.33 -15.95 -34.05
N LEU A 409 5.23 -16.10 -33.08
CA LEU A 409 5.73 -17.40 -32.61
C LEU A 409 5.14 -17.69 -31.24
N ASN A 410 4.60 -18.89 -31.02
CA ASN A 410 4.10 -19.34 -29.73
C ASN A 410 4.72 -20.65 -29.28
N GLU A 411 4.63 -20.93 -28.01
CA GLU A 411 5.01 -22.21 -27.40
C GLU A 411 4.23 -22.43 -26.10
N THR A 412 3.63 -23.60 -25.94
CA THR A 412 3.24 -24.09 -24.62
C THR A 412 4.50 -24.57 -23.90
N SER A 413 5.03 -23.71 -23.03
CA SER A 413 6.37 -23.79 -22.46
C SER A 413 6.35 -24.26 -21.01
N THR A 414 7.15 -25.26 -20.70
CA THR A 414 7.49 -25.59 -19.31
C THR A 414 8.68 -24.73 -18.85
N LEU A 415 8.50 -24.02 -17.74
CA LEU A 415 9.47 -23.10 -17.18
C LEU A 415 9.85 -23.52 -15.76
N PHE A 416 11.02 -23.05 -15.31
CA PHE A 416 11.59 -23.38 -14.01
C PHE A 416 12.08 -22.14 -13.29
N ARG A 417 11.69 -21.96 -12.03
CA ARG A 417 12.16 -20.86 -11.19
C ARG A 417 12.58 -21.37 -9.84
N ASN A 418 13.76 -20.98 -9.37
CA ASN A 418 14.30 -21.40 -8.07
C ASN A 418 13.69 -20.54 -6.95
N GLU A 419 12.37 -20.70 -6.73
CA GLU A 419 11.63 -19.95 -5.72
C GLU A 419 12.07 -20.35 -4.31
N ALA A 420 12.19 -19.35 -3.42
CA ALA A 420 12.48 -19.60 -2.01
C ALA A 420 11.30 -20.32 -1.31
N SER A 421 11.60 -21.11 -0.28
CA SER A 421 10.59 -21.95 0.40
C SER A 421 9.42 -21.15 0.98
N GLY A 422 9.68 -19.94 1.48
CA GLY A 422 8.64 -19.07 2.05
C GLY A 422 7.75 -18.35 1.04
N GLU A 423 8.12 -18.36 -0.24
CA GLU A 423 7.37 -17.69 -1.31
C GLU A 423 6.41 -18.63 -2.06
N MET A 424 6.60 -19.93 -1.93
CA MET A 424 5.81 -20.92 -2.66
C MET A 424 4.39 -21.05 -2.10
N HIS A 425 3.40 -21.03 -3.00
CA HIS A 425 1.99 -21.09 -2.62
C HIS A 425 1.17 -21.92 -3.60
N GLY A 426 0.79 -23.12 -3.21
CA GLY A 426 -0.07 -24.04 -3.96
C GLY A 426 0.36 -24.25 -5.41
N LEU A 427 -0.52 -23.91 -6.36
CA LEU A 427 -0.23 -23.85 -7.80
C LEU A 427 0.08 -22.44 -8.31
N ILE A 428 -0.07 -21.41 -7.47
CA ILE A 428 0.09 -20.01 -7.87
C ILE A 428 1.56 -19.65 -8.01
N ARG A 429 2.40 -20.13 -7.07
CA ARG A 429 3.84 -19.89 -7.09
C ARG A 429 4.60 -21.20 -6.83
N VAL A 430 5.19 -21.70 -7.88
CA VAL A 430 5.80 -23.04 -7.95
C VAL A 430 7.16 -22.99 -8.64
N ARG A 431 7.96 -24.05 -8.49
CA ARG A 431 9.27 -24.16 -9.12
C ARG A 431 9.24 -24.64 -10.56
N GLN A 432 8.16 -25.34 -10.95
CA GLN A 432 7.92 -25.78 -12.33
C GLN A 432 6.48 -25.48 -12.70
N PHE A 433 6.27 -24.83 -13.83
CA PHE A 433 4.94 -24.49 -14.34
C PHE A 433 4.94 -24.47 -15.88
N THR A 434 3.75 -24.47 -16.46
CA THR A 434 3.57 -24.40 -17.91
C THR A 434 2.69 -23.21 -18.25
N ILE A 435 3.12 -22.41 -19.21
CA ILE A 435 2.36 -21.27 -19.75
C ILE A 435 2.27 -21.35 -21.27
N SER A 436 1.23 -20.77 -21.85
CA SER A 436 1.24 -20.43 -23.27
C SER A 436 1.91 -19.05 -23.41
N GLU A 437 2.97 -19.02 -24.16
CA GLU A 437 3.85 -17.86 -24.30
C GLU A 437 4.06 -17.55 -25.77
N GLY A 438 3.87 -16.30 -26.17
CA GLY A 438 4.03 -15.84 -27.53
C GLY A 438 5.01 -14.68 -27.66
N HIS A 439 5.79 -14.69 -28.75
CA HIS A 439 6.69 -13.59 -29.11
C HIS A 439 6.37 -13.09 -30.51
N LEU A 440 6.19 -11.81 -30.61
CA LEU A 440 5.72 -11.11 -31.78
C LEU A 440 6.81 -10.21 -32.33
N MET A 441 7.21 -10.44 -33.57
CA MET A 441 8.14 -9.61 -34.32
C MET A 441 7.33 -8.81 -35.31
N CYS A 442 7.32 -7.48 -35.16
CA CYS A 442 6.56 -6.57 -36.02
C CYS A 442 7.33 -5.27 -36.27
N THR A 443 6.90 -4.51 -37.30
CA THR A 443 7.40 -3.14 -37.46
C THR A 443 6.72 -2.19 -36.48
N PRO A 444 7.30 -0.97 -36.25
CA PRO A 444 6.65 0.03 -35.42
C PRO A 444 5.22 0.37 -35.87
N GLU A 445 4.97 0.40 -37.18
CA GLU A 445 3.66 0.71 -37.75
C GLU A 445 2.61 -0.38 -37.49
N GLN A 446 3.06 -1.62 -37.29
CA GLN A 446 2.20 -2.78 -37.00
C GLN A 446 1.92 -2.94 -35.50
N LEU A 447 2.67 -2.27 -34.64
CA LEU A 447 2.67 -2.51 -33.18
C LEU A 447 1.29 -2.33 -32.56
N GLU A 448 0.57 -1.28 -32.94
CA GLU A 448 -0.75 -0.98 -32.35
C GLU A 448 -1.78 -2.07 -32.69
N ASP A 449 -1.82 -2.50 -33.96
CA ASP A 449 -2.77 -3.54 -34.41
C ASP A 449 -2.44 -4.89 -33.78
N GLU A 450 -1.16 -5.23 -33.68
CA GLU A 450 -0.72 -6.48 -33.07
C GLU A 450 -0.98 -6.50 -31.55
N PHE A 451 -0.80 -5.36 -30.88
CA PHE A 451 -1.16 -5.25 -29.46
C PHE A 451 -2.66 -5.43 -29.22
N LYS A 452 -3.50 -4.79 -30.05
CA LYS A 452 -4.96 -4.99 -30.00
C LYS A 452 -5.34 -6.45 -30.21
N HIS A 453 -4.74 -7.09 -31.20
CA HIS A 453 -4.97 -8.50 -31.51
C HIS A 453 -4.61 -9.41 -30.33
N CYS A 454 -3.46 -9.21 -29.68
CA CYS A 454 -3.09 -9.96 -28.47
C CYS A 454 -4.07 -9.74 -27.32
N LEU A 455 -4.51 -8.49 -27.10
CA LEU A 455 -5.48 -8.15 -26.06
C LEU A 455 -6.84 -8.80 -26.33
N GLU A 456 -7.34 -8.77 -27.57
CA GLU A 456 -8.59 -9.42 -27.96
C GLU A 456 -8.54 -10.93 -27.75
N LEU A 457 -7.41 -11.55 -28.07
CA LEU A 457 -7.19 -13.00 -27.83
C LEU A 457 -7.22 -13.34 -26.35
N ALA A 458 -6.54 -12.54 -25.50
CA ALA A 458 -6.57 -12.71 -24.05
C ALA A 458 -7.99 -12.54 -23.48
N ILE A 459 -8.72 -11.50 -23.93
CA ILE A 459 -10.11 -11.26 -23.53
C ILE A 459 -11.01 -12.44 -23.94
N TYR A 460 -10.84 -12.97 -25.14
CA TYR A 460 -11.58 -14.12 -25.59
C TYR A 460 -11.36 -15.36 -24.71
N CYS A 461 -10.09 -15.65 -24.36
CA CYS A 461 -9.75 -16.72 -23.42
C CYS A 461 -10.44 -16.55 -22.07
N LEU A 462 -10.33 -15.36 -21.47
CA LEU A 462 -10.92 -15.06 -20.17
C LEU A 462 -12.45 -15.17 -20.20
N LYS A 463 -13.11 -14.68 -21.25
CA LYS A 463 -14.56 -14.82 -21.44
C LYS A 463 -14.99 -16.28 -21.58
N THR A 464 -14.25 -17.07 -22.36
CA THR A 464 -14.53 -18.50 -22.57
C THR A 464 -14.41 -19.29 -21.28
N LEU A 465 -13.47 -18.91 -20.41
CA LEU A 465 -13.25 -19.54 -19.11
C LEU A 465 -14.15 -18.98 -17.99
N GLY A 466 -14.98 -17.96 -18.27
CA GLY A 466 -15.85 -17.30 -17.27
C GLY A 466 -15.09 -16.47 -16.24
N LEU A 467 -13.89 -15.96 -16.58
CA LEU A 467 -13.00 -15.20 -15.69
C LEU A 467 -12.95 -13.70 -16.03
N TYR A 468 -13.78 -13.21 -16.96
CA TYR A 468 -13.65 -11.86 -17.48
C TYR A 468 -14.30 -10.78 -16.61
N GLU A 469 -15.32 -11.09 -15.82
CA GLU A 469 -16.11 -10.10 -15.09
C GLU A 469 -15.29 -9.32 -14.05
N ASP A 470 -14.27 -9.94 -13.46
CA ASP A 470 -13.42 -9.35 -12.40
C ASP A 470 -12.05 -8.88 -12.94
N VAL A 471 -11.92 -8.68 -14.25
CA VAL A 471 -10.64 -8.28 -14.87
C VAL A 471 -10.42 -6.79 -14.74
N SER A 472 -9.27 -6.41 -14.19
CA SER A 472 -8.75 -5.04 -14.21
C SER A 472 -7.51 -4.94 -15.11
N TYR A 473 -7.34 -3.78 -15.75
CA TYR A 473 -6.21 -3.51 -16.61
C TYR A 473 -5.28 -2.49 -15.95
N ARG A 474 -3.99 -2.83 -15.88
CA ARG A 474 -2.95 -1.90 -15.43
C ARG A 474 -1.96 -1.67 -16.56
N PHE A 475 -1.83 -0.43 -16.98
CA PHE A 475 -0.79 0.00 -17.90
C PHE A 475 0.38 0.60 -17.11
N SER A 476 1.58 0.02 -17.27
CA SER A 476 2.80 0.55 -16.65
C SER A 476 3.54 1.44 -17.66
N GLN A 477 3.92 2.62 -17.23
CA GLN A 477 4.74 3.56 -18.00
C GLN A 477 6.22 3.37 -17.69
#